data_9c9000f9e52cbe8b92ed36e40ca899be
#
_entry.id   9c9000f9e52cbe8b92ed36e40ca899be
#
_cell.length_a   1.000
_cell.length_b   1.000
_cell.length_c   1.000
_cell.angle_alpha   90.00
_cell.angle_beta   90.00
_cell.angle_gamma   90.00
#
_symmetry.space_group_name_H-M   'P 1'
#
loop_
_entity.id
_entity.type
_entity.pdbx_description
1 polymer ?
#
loop_
_entity_poly.entity_id
_entity_poly.type
_entity_poly.pdbx_seq_one_letter_code
_entity_poly.pdbx_strand_id
1 'polypeptide(L)'
;MKNMHDNNVDHVGLDLRYIDPEKIVERFPTIISRCQDYGVNPLNEVIPVAPAAHYWMGGVKTDLNASTTRKGLYAVGEVASTGVHGANRLASNSLMECLVFARKMSVSYTHLRAHETG
;
A
#
# COMPACT_ATOMS: atom_id res chain seq x y z
N MET A 1 -16.72 1.47 -6.55
CA MET A 1 -17.80 0.70 -5.91
C MET A 1 -19.18 1.21 -6.28
N LYS A 2 -19.42 2.51 -6.20
CA LYS A 2 -20.73 3.08 -6.57
C LYS A 2 -21.19 2.66 -7.97
N ASN A 3 -20.30 2.70 -8.95
CA ASN A 3 -20.64 2.32 -10.33
C ASN A 3 -21.06 0.85 -10.45
N MET A 4 -20.46 -0.05 -9.69
CA MET A 4 -20.83 -1.46 -9.67
C MET A 4 -22.24 -1.67 -9.08
N HIS A 5 -22.53 -1.00 -7.96
CA HIS A 5 -23.85 -1.07 -7.34
C HIS A 5 -24.95 -0.50 -8.22
N ASP A 6 -24.71 0.67 -8.83
CA ASP A 6 -25.68 1.36 -9.69
C ASP A 6 -26.02 0.56 -10.95
N ASN A 7 -25.04 -0.16 -11.51
CA ASN A 7 -25.19 -0.95 -12.73
C ASN A 7 -25.45 -2.45 -12.49
N ASN A 8 -25.52 -2.88 -11.20
CA ASN A 8 -25.74 -4.28 -10.82
C ASN A 8 -24.74 -5.25 -11.50
N VAL A 9 -23.46 -4.86 -11.55
CA VAL A 9 -22.35 -5.65 -12.09
C VAL A 9 -21.32 -5.91 -10.98
N ASP A 10 -20.56 -6.99 -11.12
CA ASP A 10 -19.56 -7.41 -10.15
C ASP A 10 -18.15 -6.88 -10.43
N HIS A 11 -17.96 -6.18 -11.55
CA HIS A 11 -16.68 -5.60 -11.94
C HIS A 11 -16.87 -4.32 -12.74
N VAL A 12 -15.78 -3.57 -12.90
CA VAL A 12 -15.68 -2.44 -13.81
C VAL A 12 -14.55 -2.69 -14.81
N GLY A 13 -14.54 -1.98 -15.91
CA GLY A 13 -13.51 -2.12 -16.93
C GLY A 13 -12.36 -1.15 -16.73
N LEU A 14 -11.13 -1.66 -16.72
CA LEU A 14 -9.92 -0.87 -16.85
C LEU A 14 -9.45 -0.90 -18.29
N ASP A 15 -9.43 0.26 -18.94
CA ASP A 15 -9.13 0.38 -20.35
C ASP A 15 -7.75 0.99 -20.57
N LEU A 16 -6.81 0.20 -21.06
CA LEU A 16 -5.46 0.62 -21.39
C LEU A 16 -5.24 0.91 -22.88
N ARG A 17 -6.28 0.77 -23.71
CA ARG A 17 -6.16 0.92 -25.18
C ARG A 17 -5.81 2.33 -25.63
N TYR A 18 -5.96 3.33 -24.74
CA TYR A 18 -5.61 4.73 -25.03
C TYR A 18 -4.15 5.05 -24.73
N ILE A 19 -3.39 4.11 -24.17
CA ILE A 19 -1.97 4.27 -23.87
C ILE A 19 -1.16 3.60 -24.98
N ASP A 20 0.00 4.17 -25.29
CA ASP A 20 0.93 3.60 -26.26
C ASP A 20 1.29 2.15 -25.87
N PRO A 21 1.02 1.17 -26.76
CA PRO A 21 1.26 -0.25 -26.45
C PRO A 21 2.73 -0.54 -26.12
N GLU A 22 3.68 0.13 -26.75
CA GLU A 22 5.11 -0.06 -26.47
C GLU A 22 5.45 0.33 -25.04
N LYS A 23 4.87 1.42 -24.53
CA LYS A 23 5.06 1.87 -23.16
C LYS A 23 4.48 0.90 -22.14
N ILE A 24 3.32 0.31 -22.44
CA ILE A 24 2.69 -0.68 -21.57
C ILE A 24 3.56 -1.95 -21.49
N VAL A 25 4.01 -2.45 -22.61
CA VAL A 25 4.85 -3.66 -22.69
C VAL A 25 6.18 -3.44 -21.94
N GLU A 26 6.79 -2.27 -22.10
CA GLU A 26 8.04 -1.94 -21.43
C GLU A 26 7.90 -1.80 -19.91
N ARG A 27 6.84 -1.11 -19.46
CA ARG A 27 6.66 -0.78 -18.04
C ARG A 27 5.96 -1.85 -17.22
N PHE A 28 5.05 -2.59 -17.83
CA PHE A 28 4.17 -3.51 -17.12
C PHE A 28 4.13 -4.92 -17.74
N PRO A 29 5.28 -5.54 -18.03
CA PRO A 29 5.31 -6.85 -18.69
C PRO A 29 4.63 -7.93 -17.87
N THR A 30 4.75 -7.88 -16.54
CA THR A 30 4.14 -8.87 -15.64
C THR A 30 2.61 -8.79 -15.66
N ILE A 31 2.04 -7.59 -15.68
CA ILE A 31 0.59 -7.40 -15.73
C ILE A 31 0.04 -7.93 -17.05
N ILE A 32 0.72 -7.65 -18.16
CA ILE A 32 0.31 -8.16 -19.48
C ILE A 32 0.34 -9.69 -19.49
N SER A 33 1.42 -10.29 -19.03
CA SER A 33 1.55 -11.75 -18.94
C SER A 33 0.45 -12.39 -18.09
N ARG A 34 0.16 -11.82 -16.93
CA ARG A 34 -0.91 -12.28 -16.05
C ARG A 34 -2.29 -12.18 -16.68
N CYS A 35 -2.60 -11.07 -17.34
CA CYS A 35 -3.87 -10.91 -18.03
C CYS A 35 -4.01 -11.95 -19.16
N GLN A 36 -2.95 -12.20 -19.91
CA GLN A 36 -2.94 -13.20 -20.99
C GLN A 36 -3.16 -14.62 -20.46
N ASP A 37 -2.60 -14.95 -19.29
CA ASP A 37 -2.84 -16.25 -18.63
C ASP A 37 -4.32 -16.47 -18.32
N TYR A 38 -5.08 -15.41 -18.09
CA TYR A 38 -6.53 -15.45 -17.86
C TYR A 38 -7.36 -15.21 -19.13
N GLY A 39 -6.72 -15.19 -20.31
CA GLY A 39 -7.41 -15.04 -21.58
C GLY A 39 -7.77 -13.62 -21.97
N VAL A 40 -7.19 -12.61 -21.32
CA VAL A 40 -7.41 -11.18 -21.62
C VAL A 40 -6.15 -10.58 -22.21
N ASN A 41 -6.25 -9.93 -23.37
CA ASN A 41 -5.16 -9.15 -23.93
C ASN A 41 -5.37 -7.67 -23.63
N PRO A 42 -4.63 -7.08 -22.67
CA PRO A 42 -4.86 -5.69 -22.24
C PRO A 42 -4.54 -4.65 -23.29
N LEU A 43 -3.85 -5.03 -24.38
CA LEU A 43 -3.53 -4.10 -25.47
C LEU A 43 -4.72 -3.84 -26.40
N ASN A 44 -5.68 -4.76 -26.47
CA ASN A 44 -6.86 -4.64 -27.34
C ASN A 44 -8.20 -4.93 -26.66
N GLU A 45 -8.19 -5.30 -25.40
CA GLU A 45 -9.37 -5.60 -24.60
C GLU A 45 -9.38 -4.82 -23.29
N VAL A 46 -10.58 -4.60 -22.75
CA VAL A 46 -10.78 -4.01 -21.42
C VAL A 46 -10.52 -5.08 -20.36
N ILE A 47 -9.77 -4.71 -19.32
CA ILE A 47 -9.46 -5.60 -18.20
C ILE A 47 -10.60 -5.51 -17.18
N PRO A 48 -11.27 -6.63 -16.83
CA PRO A 48 -12.24 -6.61 -15.74
C PRO A 48 -11.51 -6.48 -14.39
N VAL A 49 -11.88 -5.49 -13.58
CA VAL A 49 -11.32 -5.26 -12.25
C VAL A 49 -12.43 -5.13 -11.23
N ALA A 50 -12.19 -5.60 -10.02
CA ALA A 50 -13.11 -5.49 -8.91
C ALA A 50 -12.39 -4.99 -7.66
N PRO A 51 -13.08 -4.29 -6.74
CA PRO A 51 -12.48 -3.90 -5.48
C PRO A 51 -12.02 -5.12 -4.69
N ALA A 52 -10.82 -5.02 -4.11
CA ALA A 52 -10.27 -6.05 -3.25
C ALA A 52 -9.50 -5.41 -2.10
N ALA A 53 -9.41 -6.11 -0.99
CA ALA A 53 -8.59 -5.68 0.12
C ALA A 53 -7.12 -5.68 -0.31
N HIS A 54 -6.43 -4.57 -0.12
CA HIS A 54 -5.04 -4.42 -0.54
C HIS A 54 -4.14 -3.98 0.61
N TYR A 55 -4.36 -2.81 1.16
CA TYR A 55 -3.53 -2.23 2.22
C TYR A 55 -4.41 -1.72 3.36
N TRP A 56 -3.99 -2.01 4.59
CA TRP A 56 -4.69 -1.54 5.77
C TRP A 56 -4.36 -0.07 6.05
N MET A 57 -5.35 0.77 5.98
CA MET A 57 -5.23 2.17 6.39
C MET A 57 -5.72 2.33 7.83
N GLY A 58 -5.04 3.17 8.61
CA GLY A 58 -5.26 3.25 10.05
C GLY A 58 -4.36 2.27 10.80
N GLY A 59 -4.80 1.77 11.94
CA GLY A 59 -4.05 0.83 12.77
C GLY A 59 -3.71 1.36 14.14
N VAL A 60 -2.64 0.87 14.73
CA VAL A 60 -2.18 1.27 16.05
C VAL A 60 -1.60 2.68 16.00
N LYS A 61 -2.17 3.61 16.77
CA LYS A 61 -1.70 5.00 16.80
C LYS A 61 -0.30 5.08 17.37
N THR A 62 0.60 5.77 16.65
CA THR A 62 1.98 5.97 17.04
C THR A 62 2.40 7.43 16.87
N ASP A 63 3.44 7.81 17.60
CA ASP A 63 4.14 9.08 17.40
C ASP A 63 5.26 8.93 16.34
N LEU A 64 6.08 9.97 16.17
CA LEU A 64 7.20 9.98 15.23
C LEU A 64 8.35 9.03 15.60
N ASN A 65 8.36 8.49 16.80
CA ASN A 65 9.35 7.51 17.27
C ASN A 65 8.78 6.08 17.27
N ALA A 66 7.64 5.87 16.62
CA ALA A 66 6.92 4.60 16.58
C ALA A 66 6.41 4.12 17.94
N SER A 67 6.42 4.98 18.96
CA SER A 67 5.87 4.68 20.29
C SER A 67 4.36 4.75 20.27
N THR A 68 3.70 3.77 20.89
CA THR A 68 2.26 3.76 21.09
C THR A 68 1.86 4.50 22.36
N THR A 69 0.57 4.59 22.63
CA THR A 69 0.06 5.15 23.89
C THR A 69 0.42 4.29 25.11
N ARG A 70 0.82 3.03 24.87
CA ARG A 70 1.24 2.10 25.91
C ARG A 70 2.76 2.11 26.02
N LYS A 71 3.30 2.48 27.19
CA LYS A 71 4.73 2.52 27.45
C LYS A 71 5.40 1.17 27.13
N GLY A 72 6.49 1.23 26.39
CA GLY A 72 7.28 0.05 26.02
C GLY A 72 6.72 -0.73 24.84
N LEU A 73 5.60 -0.30 24.26
CA LEU A 73 5.01 -0.91 23.06
C LEU A 73 5.21 0.00 21.85
N TYR A 74 5.77 -0.56 20.79
CA TYR A 74 6.06 0.12 19.54
C TYR A 74 5.29 -0.54 18.39
N ALA A 75 5.00 0.22 17.34
CA ALA A 75 4.40 -0.31 16.12
C ALA A 75 5.03 0.37 14.91
N VAL A 76 5.35 -0.42 13.89
CA VAL A 76 6.01 0.05 12.66
C VAL A 76 5.41 -0.67 11.46
N GLY A 77 5.32 0.02 10.33
CA GLY A 77 4.84 -0.53 9.07
C GLY A 77 3.34 -0.48 8.94
N GLU A 78 2.78 -1.44 8.23
CA GLU A 78 1.36 -1.45 7.89
C GLU A 78 0.44 -1.44 9.13
N VAL A 79 0.86 -2.08 10.21
CA VAL A 79 0.09 -2.13 11.46
C VAL A 79 0.01 -0.78 12.17
N ALA A 80 0.94 0.14 11.87
CA ALA A 80 1.04 1.43 12.53
C ALA A 80 0.20 2.50 11.82
N SER A 81 -0.43 3.36 12.61
CA SER A 81 -1.09 4.58 12.12
C SER A 81 -0.31 5.79 12.59
N THR A 82 0.65 6.22 11.76
CA THR A 82 1.55 7.34 12.05
C THR A 82 1.00 8.70 11.62
N GLY A 83 -0.03 8.68 10.76
CA GLY A 83 -0.57 9.88 10.12
C GLY A 83 0.15 10.29 8.84
N VAL A 84 1.26 9.65 8.50
CA VAL A 84 2.09 9.99 7.32
C VAL A 84 1.31 9.86 6.01
N HIS A 85 0.43 8.87 5.91
CA HIS A 85 -0.33 8.60 4.69
C HIS A 85 -1.67 9.34 4.60
N GLY A 86 -2.12 9.98 5.68
CA GLY A 86 -3.44 10.60 5.73
C GLY A 86 -4.54 9.55 5.54
N ALA A 87 -5.51 9.88 4.68
CA ALA A 87 -6.65 8.99 4.42
C ALA A 87 -6.30 7.80 3.49
N ASN A 88 -5.26 7.94 2.67
CA ASN A 88 -4.80 6.89 1.77
C ASN A 88 -3.33 7.11 1.41
N ARG A 89 -2.57 6.02 1.26
CA ARG A 89 -1.14 6.09 0.97
C ARG A 89 -0.86 6.28 -0.52
N LEU A 90 0.29 6.89 -0.82
CA LEU A 90 0.91 6.81 -2.14
C LEU A 90 1.63 5.46 -2.29
N ALA A 91 1.58 4.89 -3.48
CA ALA A 91 2.28 3.65 -3.79
C ALA A 91 3.77 3.77 -3.44
N SER A 92 4.35 2.73 -2.87
CA SER A 92 5.74 2.62 -2.40
C SER A 92 6.10 3.39 -1.13
N ASN A 93 5.29 4.36 -0.66
CA ASN A 93 5.57 5.07 0.58
C ASN A 93 5.51 4.15 1.81
N SER A 94 4.76 3.05 1.74
CA SER A 94 4.70 2.06 2.82
C SER A 94 6.05 1.42 3.13
N LEU A 95 6.87 1.14 2.11
CA LEU A 95 8.23 0.61 2.31
C LEU A 95 9.14 1.64 2.97
N MET A 96 9.08 2.90 2.54
CA MET A 96 9.83 3.98 3.16
C MET A 96 9.42 4.21 4.61
N GLU A 97 8.14 4.13 4.91
CA GLU A 97 7.62 4.20 6.28
C GLU A 97 8.24 3.12 7.15
N CYS A 98 8.24 1.86 6.69
CA CYS A 98 8.84 0.75 7.42
C CYS A 98 10.31 1.02 7.76
N LEU A 99 11.10 1.49 6.80
CA LEU A 99 12.52 1.77 7.00
C LEU A 99 12.77 2.95 7.94
N VAL A 100 12.10 4.06 7.71
CA VAL A 100 12.32 5.31 8.48
C VAL A 100 11.87 5.14 9.93
N PHE A 101 10.68 4.60 10.15
CA PHE A 101 10.15 4.44 11.51
C PHE A 101 10.81 3.30 12.27
N ALA A 102 11.24 2.23 11.60
CA ALA A 102 12.04 1.18 12.25
C ALA A 102 13.37 1.73 12.76
N ARG A 103 14.02 2.58 11.99
CA ARG A 103 15.25 3.27 12.43
C ARG A 103 14.99 4.18 13.63
N LYS A 104 13.95 5.00 13.57
CA LYS A 104 13.57 5.89 14.68
C LYS A 104 13.21 5.11 15.94
N MET A 105 12.46 4.03 15.79
CA MET A 105 12.13 3.13 16.90
C MET A 105 13.39 2.55 17.55
N SER A 106 14.32 2.07 16.75
CA SER A 106 15.59 1.49 17.23
C SER A 106 16.40 2.50 18.05
N VAL A 107 16.54 3.73 17.57
CA VAL A 107 17.23 4.80 18.27
C VAL A 107 16.52 5.15 19.58
N SER A 108 15.22 5.32 19.55
CA SER A 108 14.40 5.64 20.73
C SER A 108 14.49 4.55 21.80
N TYR A 109 14.40 3.29 21.40
CA TYR A 109 14.54 2.15 22.32
C TYR A 109 15.92 2.07 22.94
N THR A 110 16.97 2.33 22.17
CA THR A 110 18.35 2.34 22.66
C THR A 110 18.56 3.43 23.72
N HIS A 111 18.02 4.63 23.51
CA HIS A 111 18.07 5.69 24.50
C HIS A 111 17.31 5.34 25.77
N LEU A 112 16.14 4.75 25.66
CA LEU A 112 15.33 4.32 26.79
C LEU A 112 16.10 3.30 27.65
N ARG A 113 16.73 2.30 27.03
CA ARG A 113 17.54 1.30 27.72
C ARG A 113 18.76 1.92 28.40
N ALA A 114 19.43 2.87 27.78
CA ALA A 114 20.55 3.57 28.37
C ALA A 114 20.16 4.30 29.67
N HIS A 115 18.98 4.91 29.70
CA HIS A 115 18.46 5.56 30.91
C HIS A 115 18.06 4.55 32.00
N GLU A 116 17.52 3.39 31.63
CA GLU A 116 17.14 2.34 32.58
C GLU A 116 18.35 1.67 33.23
N THR A 117 19.46 1.56 32.50
CA THR A 117 20.69 0.92 33.00
C THR A 117 21.70 1.88 33.60
N GLY A 118 21.50 3.14 33.42
CA GLY A 118 22.33 4.21 33.97
C GLY A 118 21.75 4.83 35.20
#